data_51b89c8ea1829d03af5c8f2fdffe3a18
#
_entry.id   51b89c8ea1829d03af5c8f2fdffe3a18
#
_cell.length_a   1.000
_cell.length_b   1.000
_cell.length_c   1.000
_cell.angle_alpha   90.00
_cell.angle_beta   90.00
_cell.angle_gamma   90.00
#
_symmetry.space_group_name_H-M   'P 1'
#
loop_
_entity.id
_entity.type
_entity.pdbx_description
1 polymer ?
#
loop_
_entity_poly.entity_id
_entity_poly.type
_entity_poly.pdbx_seq_one_letter_code
_entity_poly.pdbx_strand_id
1 'polypeptide(L)'
;MPNQKTNTPNSILDVKQYIFCDSNDGLVLSDPRFVKIFKSCQKVLKSFDLSFKKDVPYFKMSLARCPNCGTRHVVKYGFTKRTLVFKEIGKTKVKVQRYICKRCGKTFQTDLSSLVNKNSNFTNELKSESEHLISDYLGSLKNVCKSFKKFFGITVSHQTIENWLFVNENILEFDLGRCSGYYVFDVEWIKINGEWKYRHTLLDAISNCIVADAIYDTEDETTVEKFLRESTANKNKIAITTDLDKKYASIIPKLGFKHQLCIFHTKKNFKQTIKKF
;
A
#
# COMPACT_ATOMS: atom_id res chain seq x y z
N MET A 1 39.08 -3.06 8.57
CA MET A 1 37.70 -3.34 8.12
C MET A 1 37.50 -2.59 6.81
N PRO A 2 37.25 -3.24 5.67
CA PRO A 2 37.08 -2.54 4.40
C PRO A 2 35.61 -2.12 4.20
N ASN A 3 35.44 -0.86 3.85
CA ASN A 3 34.16 -0.22 3.47
C ASN A 3 33.50 -0.96 2.29
N GLN A 4 32.35 -1.54 2.50
CA GLN A 4 31.47 -1.95 1.42
C GLN A 4 30.81 -0.70 0.80
N LYS A 5 31.30 -0.31 -0.36
CA LYS A 5 30.63 0.66 -1.23
C LYS A 5 29.38 -0.02 -1.81
N THR A 6 28.21 0.47 -1.41
CA THR A 6 26.94 0.15 -2.07
C THR A 6 26.96 0.82 -3.46
N ASN A 7 27.20 0.03 -4.52
CA ASN A 7 27.05 0.46 -5.89
C ASN A 7 25.55 0.60 -6.22
N THR A 8 25.05 1.81 -6.14
CA THR A 8 23.82 2.19 -6.81
C THR A 8 24.19 2.63 -8.24
N PRO A 9 23.68 1.96 -9.29
CA PRO A 9 23.97 2.37 -10.67
C PRO A 9 23.23 3.66 -11.00
N ASN A 10 23.95 4.78 -11.01
CA ASN A 10 23.40 6.12 -11.23
C ASN A 10 23.76 6.73 -12.60
N SER A 11 24.26 5.95 -13.57
CA SER A 11 24.67 6.47 -14.88
C SER A 11 23.84 5.88 -16.03
N ILE A 12 23.64 6.68 -17.07
CA ILE A 12 23.00 6.28 -18.36
C ILE A 12 23.73 5.09 -19.00
N LEU A 13 25.00 4.87 -18.69
CA LEU A 13 25.82 3.74 -19.18
C LEU A 13 25.37 2.40 -18.61
N ASP A 14 24.90 2.36 -17.36
CA ASP A 14 24.41 1.12 -16.73
C ASP A 14 23.07 0.65 -17.31
N VAL A 15 22.28 1.57 -17.86
CA VAL A 15 21.00 1.27 -18.52
C VAL A 15 21.24 0.50 -19.84
N LYS A 16 22.35 0.77 -20.55
CA LYS A 16 22.68 0.09 -21.83
C LYS A 16 22.96 -1.40 -21.69
N GLN A 17 23.44 -1.85 -20.55
CA GLN A 17 23.75 -3.27 -20.32
C GLN A 17 22.52 -4.18 -20.21
N TYR A 18 21.34 -3.62 -19.91
CA TYR A 18 20.12 -4.37 -19.68
C TYR A 18 19.04 -4.23 -20.77
N ILE A 19 19.24 -3.31 -21.71
CA ILE A 19 18.33 -3.14 -22.86
C ILE A 19 18.91 -3.88 -24.05
N PHE A 20 18.47 -5.12 -24.28
CA PHE A 20 18.70 -5.82 -25.53
C PHE A 20 17.85 -5.17 -26.63
N CYS A 21 18.44 -4.21 -27.36
CA CYS A 21 17.88 -3.76 -28.63
C CYS A 21 18.13 -4.84 -29.68
N ASP A 22 17.08 -5.30 -30.38
CA ASP A 22 17.28 -5.94 -31.68
C ASP A 22 18.07 -4.95 -32.54
N SER A 23 19.09 -5.42 -33.22
CA SER A 23 20.19 -4.70 -33.89
C SER A 23 19.82 -3.60 -34.91
N ASN A 24 18.54 -3.31 -35.08
CA ASN A 24 18.03 -2.27 -35.98
C ASN A 24 17.40 -1.03 -35.30
N ASP A 25 17.24 -1.00 -33.96
CA ASP A 25 16.53 0.07 -33.26
C ASP A 25 17.43 0.88 -32.30
N GLY A 26 18.58 1.38 -32.78
CA GLY A 26 19.52 2.19 -31.98
C GLY A 26 18.98 3.51 -31.42
N LEU A 27 17.71 3.84 -31.66
CA LEU A 27 17.10 5.15 -31.34
C LEU A 27 16.26 5.16 -30.04
N VAL A 28 16.01 4.02 -29.42
CA VAL A 28 15.01 3.90 -28.34
C VAL A 28 15.47 4.46 -26.99
N LEU A 29 16.78 4.59 -26.77
CA LEU A 29 17.35 5.10 -25.50
C LEU A 29 17.20 6.61 -25.31
N SER A 30 16.81 7.37 -26.33
CA SER A 30 16.65 8.82 -26.26
C SER A 30 15.26 9.27 -25.78
N ASP A 31 14.25 8.37 -25.77
CA ASP A 31 12.91 8.73 -25.28
C ASP A 31 12.85 8.62 -23.74
N PRO A 32 12.60 9.74 -23.03
CA PRO A 32 12.50 9.75 -21.56
C PRO A 32 11.47 8.75 -20.99
N ARG A 33 10.44 8.41 -21.77
CA ARG A 33 9.41 7.44 -21.34
C ARG A 33 10.00 6.05 -21.13
N PHE A 34 10.94 5.63 -21.99
CA PHE A 34 11.56 4.31 -21.87
C PHE A 34 12.49 4.22 -20.68
N VAL A 35 13.23 5.28 -20.39
CA VAL A 35 14.07 5.36 -19.19
C VAL A 35 13.22 5.21 -17.93
N LYS A 36 12.06 5.87 -17.90
CA LYS A 36 11.12 5.77 -16.76
C LYS A 36 10.54 4.36 -16.59
N ILE A 37 10.08 3.71 -17.68
CA ILE A 37 9.60 2.33 -17.64
C ILE A 37 10.71 1.38 -17.16
N PHE A 38 11.92 1.55 -17.68
CA PHE A 38 13.05 0.73 -17.28
C PHE A 38 13.34 0.87 -15.78
N LYS A 39 13.39 2.11 -15.26
CA LYS A 39 13.59 2.37 -13.83
C LYS A 39 12.50 1.73 -12.96
N SER A 40 11.23 1.86 -13.34
CA SER A 40 10.11 1.21 -12.64
C SER A 40 10.19 -0.31 -12.66
N CYS A 41 10.80 -0.91 -13.69
CA CYS A 41 10.98 -2.35 -13.81
C CYS A 41 12.30 -2.86 -13.23
N GLN A 42 13.29 -2.01 -12.98
CA GLN A 42 14.66 -2.39 -12.64
C GLN A 42 14.76 -3.39 -11.47
N LYS A 43 13.97 -3.18 -10.42
CA LYS A 43 13.95 -4.05 -9.24
C LYS A 43 13.42 -5.47 -9.53
N VAL A 44 12.66 -5.65 -10.60
CA VAL A 44 11.95 -6.89 -10.94
C VAL A 44 12.43 -7.55 -12.25
N LEU A 45 13.41 -6.96 -12.94
CA LEU A 45 13.97 -7.48 -14.21
C LEU A 45 14.60 -8.86 -14.11
N LYS A 46 14.85 -9.38 -12.91
CA LYS A 46 15.32 -10.76 -12.72
C LYS A 46 14.31 -11.82 -13.17
N SER A 47 13.01 -11.46 -13.24
CA SER A 47 11.92 -12.37 -13.58
C SER A 47 11.61 -12.39 -15.08
N PHE A 48 11.92 -11.32 -15.80
CA PHE A 48 11.65 -11.17 -17.23
C PHE A 48 12.61 -10.16 -17.87
N ASP A 49 12.75 -10.22 -19.19
CA ASP A 49 13.45 -9.21 -19.98
C ASP A 49 12.46 -8.18 -20.52
N LEU A 50 12.89 -6.93 -20.52
CA LEU A 50 12.19 -5.81 -21.13
C LEU A 50 12.92 -5.38 -22.40
N SER A 51 12.20 -5.28 -23.51
CA SER A 51 12.66 -4.70 -24.75
C SER A 51 11.62 -3.74 -25.31
N PHE A 52 11.97 -2.94 -26.30
CA PHE A 52 11.04 -2.03 -26.96
C PHE A 52 10.96 -2.37 -28.43
N LYS A 53 9.74 -2.45 -28.99
CA LYS A 53 9.48 -2.69 -30.40
C LYS A 53 8.46 -1.68 -30.89
N LYS A 54 8.84 -0.82 -31.85
CA LYS A 54 7.96 0.26 -32.38
C LYS A 54 7.30 1.04 -31.25
N ASP A 55 8.13 1.57 -30.34
CA ASP A 55 7.72 2.38 -29.18
C ASP A 55 6.77 1.71 -28.19
N VAL A 56 6.65 0.39 -28.22
CA VAL A 56 5.82 -0.38 -27.28
C VAL A 56 6.73 -1.25 -26.41
N PRO A 57 6.62 -1.17 -25.07
CA PRO A 57 7.31 -2.05 -24.15
C PRO A 57 6.88 -3.51 -24.38
N TYR A 58 7.88 -4.39 -24.44
CA TYR A 58 7.70 -5.79 -24.75
C TYR A 58 8.36 -6.66 -23.67
N PHE A 59 7.56 -7.41 -22.95
CA PHE A 59 7.99 -8.28 -21.87
C PHE A 59 8.14 -9.72 -22.36
N LYS A 60 9.29 -10.34 -22.14
CA LYS A 60 9.57 -11.74 -22.46
C LYS A 60 10.28 -12.44 -21.30
N MET A 61 10.20 -13.76 -21.22
CA MET A 61 10.98 -14.54 -20.26
C MET A 61 12.43 -14.62 -20.75
N SER A 62 13.40 -14.40 -19.85
CA SER A 62 14.83 -14.55 -20.14
C SER A 62 15.15 -15.99 -20.50
N LEU A 63 14.67 -16.94 -19.71
CA LEU A 63 14.79 -18.38 -19.91
C LEU A 63 13.41 -19.04 -19.81
N ALA A 64 12.75 -19.16 -20.96
CA ALA A 64 11.39 -19.72 -21.00
C ALA A 64 11.40 -21.21 -20.64
N ARG A 65 10.62 -21.58 -19.61
CA ARG A 65 10.31 -22.95 -19.20
C ARG A 65 8.81 -23.14 -19.08
N CYS A 66 8.35 -24.32 -19.44
CA CYS A 66 6.93 -24.68 -19.30
C CYS A 66 6.57 -24.79 -17.79
N PRO A 67 5.59 -24.02 -17.30
CA PRO A 67 5.17 -24.09 -15.89
C PRO A 67 4.50 -25.43 -15.52
N ASN A 68 4.05 -26.21 -16.53
CA ASN A 68 3.38 -27.49 -16.30
C ASN A 68 4.34 -28.68 -16.24
N CYS A 69 5.32 -28.77 -17.16
CA CYS A 69 6.21 -29.92 -17.24
C CYS A 69 7.70 -29.59 -17.14
N GLY A 70 8.06 -28.34 -16.80
CA GLY A 70 9.43 -27.90 -16.55
C GLY A 70 10.37 -27.85 -17.76
N THR A 71 9.95 -28.36 -18.93
CA THR A 71 10.80 -28.43 -20.12
C THR A 71 11.16 -27.05 -20.68
N ARG A 72 12.32 -26.97 -21.33
CA ARG A 72 12.73 -25.80 -22.13
C ARG A 72 12.26 -25.85 -23.58
N HIS A 73 11.60 -26.97 -24.03
CA HIS A 73 11.08 -27.11 -25.38
C HIS A 73 9.81 -26.24 -25.55
N VAL A 74 10.00 -24.93 -25.51
CA VAL A 74 8.93 -23.93 -25.67
C VAL A 74 9.25 -23.02 -26.85
N VAL A 75 8.22 -22.64 -27.59
CA VAL A 75 8.34 -21.69 -28.69
C VAL A 75 7.44 -20.49 -28.48
N LYS A 76 7.81 -19.35 -29.05
CA LYS A 76 7.00 -18.13 -29.01
C LYS A 76 5.68 -18.38 -29.76
N TYR A 77 4.58 -17.96 -29.15
CA TYR A 77 3.22 -18.14 -29.66
C TYR A 77 2.43 -16.82 -29.61
N GLY A 78 2.91 -15.84 -30.37
CA GLY A 78 2.31 -14.51 -30.38
C GLY A 78 2.50 -13.73 -29.07
N PHE A 79 1.68 -12.73 -28.83
CA PHE A 79 1.73 -11.90 -27.63
C PHE A 79 0.33 -11.45 -27.19
N THR A 80 0.18 -11.13 -25.91
CA THR A 80 -1.00 -10.48 -25.35
C THR A 80 -0.74 -8.99 -25.25
N LYS A 81 -1.70 -8.17 -25.67
CA LYS A 81 -1.68 -6.71 -25.43
C LYS A 81 -2.32 -6.42 -24.09
N ARG A 82 -1.66 -5.63 -23.27
CA ARG A 82 -2.18 -5.15 -21.97
C ARG A 82 -1.98 -3.65 -21.85
N THR A 83 -2.76 -3.02 -21.01
CA THR A 83 -2.50 -1.65 -20.56
C THR A 83 -2.08 -1.71 -19.10
N LEU A 84 -0.86 -1.25 -18.78
CA LEU A 84 -0.37 -1.13 -17.42
C LEU A 84 -0.34 0.34 -17.03
N VAL A 85 -0.48 0.62 -15.73
CA VAL A 85 -0.41 1.96 -15.16
C VAL A 85 0.84 2.02 -14.30
N PHE A 86 1.82 2.80 -14.74
CA PHE A 86 3.08 3.04 -14.04
C PHE A 86 3.02 4.37 -13.29
N LYS A 87 3.78 4.49 -12.20
CA LYS A 87 3.83 5.68 -11.36
C LYS A 87 4.19 6.95 -12.15
N GLU A 88 5.28 6.91 -12.93
CA GLU A 88 5.83 8.11 -13.54
C GLU A 88 5.31 8.43 -14.96
N ILE A 89 4.70 7.46 -15.63
CA ILE A 89 4.28 7.59 -17.03
C ILE A 89 2.79 7.34 -17.26
N GLY A 90 2.06 6.91 -16.21
CA GLY A 90 0.64 6.65 -16.30
C GLY A 90 0.29 5.41 -17.14
N LYS A 91 -0.82 5.47 -17.88
CA LYS A 91 -1.34 4.37 -18.70
C LYS A 91 -0.46 4.11 -19.91
N THR A 92 0.10 2.92 -20.01
CA THR A 92 1.00 2.51 -21.10
C THR A 92 0.55 1.19 -21.69
N LYS A 93 0.41 1.13 -23.02
CA LYS A 93 0.16 -0.11 -23.75
C LYS A 93 1.43 -0.93 -23.81
N VAL A 94 1.36 -2.20 -23.42
CA VAL A 94 2.49 -3.14 -23.37
C VAL A 94 2.16 -4.43 -24.12
N LYS A 95 3.18 -5.15 -24.57
CA LYS A 95 3.06 -6.48 -25.15
C LYS A 95 3.73 -7.49 -24.24
N VAL A 96 3.05 -8.60 -23.98
CA VAL A 96 3.53 -9.69 -23.13
C VAL A 96 3.65 -10.94 -23.99
N GLN A 97 4.84 -11.51 -24.10
CA GLN A 97 5.13 -12.70 -24.93
C GLN A 97 4.34 -13.90 -24.40
N ARG A 98 3.66 -14.58 -25.34
CA ARG A 98 3.06 -15.90 -25.12
C ARG A 98 3.96 -16.99 -25.65
N TYR A 99 3.83 -18.16 -25.05
CA TYR A 99 4.59 -19.35 -25.39
C TYR A 99 3.67 -20.56 -25.50
N ILE A 100 4.09 -21.57 -26.28
CA ILE A 100 3.50 -22.90 -26.29
C ILE A 100 4.58 -23.93 -26.01
N CYS A 101 4.29 -24.88 -25.15
CA CYS A 101 5.18 -26.01 -24.85
C CYS A 101 5.02 -27.07 -25.94
N LYS A 102 6.12 -27.45 -26.59
CA LYS A 102 6.12 -28.51 -27.62
C LYS A 102 5.96 -29.91 -27.03
N ARG A 103 6.24 -30.09 -25.71
CA ARG A 103 6.12 -31.40 -25.04
C ARG A 103 4.69 -31.70 -24.57
N CYS A 104 4.01 -30.73 -23.91
CA CYS A 104 2.71 -30.96 -23.30
C CYS A 104 1.57 -30.10 -23.90
N GLY A 105 1.83 -29.31 -24.94
CA GLY A 105 0.83 -28.47 -25.60
C GLY A 105 0.37 -27.25 -24.78
N LYS A 106 0.78 -27.11 -23.51
CA LYS A 106 0.34 -26.02 -22.64
C LYS A 106 0.76 -24.67 -23.19
N THR A 107 -0.19 -23.75 -23.33
CA THR A 107 0.08 -22.33 -23.61
C THR A 107 0.20 -21.54 -22.33
N PHE A 108 1.13 -20.59 -22.28
CA PHE A 108 1.36 -19.70 -21.14
C PHE A 108 1.96 -18.38 -21.61
N GLN A 109 2.10 -17.42 -20.73
CA GLN A 109 2.69 -16.11 -21.05
C GLN A 109 3.78 -15.77 -20.06
N THR A 110 4.58 -14.75 -20.39
CA THR A 110 5.57 -14.17 -19.45
C THR A 110 4.89 -13.83 -18.14
N ASP A 111 5.42 -14.31 -17.03
CA ASP A 111 4.94 -13.97 -15.72
C ASP A 111 5.37 -12.55 -15.35
N LEU A 112 4.42 -11.70 -15.03
CA LEU A 112 4.62 -10.34 -14.58
C LEU A 112 4.18 -10.14 -13.13
N SER A 113 4.02 -11.20 -12.34
CA SER A 113 3.52 -11.12 -10.95
C SER A 113 4.39 -10.23 -10.05
N SER A 114 5.69 -10.17 -10.32
CA SER A 114 6.62 -9.28 -9.64
C SER A 114 6.40 -7.79 -9.96
N LEU A 115 5.83 -7.45 -11.12
CA LEU A 115 5.56 -6.09 -11.55
C LEU A 115 4.11 -5.66 -11.28
N VAL A 116 3.16 -6.58 -11.48
CA VAL A 116 1.73 -6.31 -11.39
C VAL A 116 0.97 -7.55 -10.92
N ASN A 117 0.11 -7.41 -9.92
CA ASN A 117 -0.68 -8.52 -9.41
C ASN A 117 -1.63 -9.07 -10.47
N LYS A 118 -2.00 -10.34 -10.32
CA LYS A 118 -3.00 -11.01 -11.18
C LYS A 118 -4.27 -10.17 -11.23
N ASN A 119 -4.84 -10.02 -12.42
CA ASN A 119 -6.05 -9.24 -12.69
C ASN A 119 -5.98 -7.74 -12.36
N SER A 120 -4.79 -7.19 -12.10
CA SER A 120 -4.57 -5.76 -11.91
C SER A 120 -3.90 -5.15 -13.14
N ASN A 121 -4.18 -3.88 -13.39
CA ASN A 121 -3.47 -3.08 -14.39
C ASN A 121 -2.47 -2.10 -13.73
N PHE A 122 -2.57 -1.88 -12.43
CA PHE A 122 -1.70 -0.99 -11.67
C PHE A 122 -0.46 -1.74 -11.20
N THR A 123 0.72 -1.15 -11.40
CA THR A 123 1.99 -1.74 -10.94
C THR A 123 2.05 -1.80 -9.42
N ASN A 124 2.82 -2.75 -8.88
CA ASN A 124 2.99 -2.92 -7.44
C ASN A 124 3.65 -1.70 -6.79
N GLU A 125 4.50 -0.97 -7.53
CA GLU A 125 5.08 0.29 -7.10
C GLU A 125 4.02 1.35 -6.75
N LEU A 126 2.94 1.47 -7.57
CA LEU A 126 1.83 2.38 -7.28
C LEU A 126 1.05 2.01 -6.03
N LYS A 127 0.91 0.71 -5.78
CA LYS A 127 0.23 0.22 -4.56
C LYS A 127 1.05 0.54 -3.33
N SER A 128 2.35 0.23 -3.35
CA SER A 128 3.26 0.58 -2.26
C SER A 128 3.29 2.08 -1.99
N GLU A 129 3.23 2.93 -3.03
CA GLU A 129 3.13 4.37 -2.85
C GLU A 129 1.85 4.80 -2.14
N SER A 130 0.72 4.13 -2.39
CA SER A 130 -0.53 4.43 -1.68
C SER A 130 -0.44 4.08 -0.19
N GLU A 131 0.23 3.00 0.15
CA GLU A 131 0.49 2.59 1.53
C GLU A 131 1.35 3.64 2.25
N HIS A 132 2.46 4.07 1.65
CA HIS A 132 3.31 5.14 2.21
C HIS A 132 2.56 6.46 2.40
N LEU A 133 1.75 6.88 1.42
CA LEU A 133 0.97 8.11 1.55
C LEU A 133 -0.08 8.05 2.66
N ILE A 134 -0.55 6.87 3.02
CA ILE A 134 -1.50 6.69 4.13
C ILE A 134 -0.75 6.58 5.45
N SER A 135 0.26 5.71 5.56
CA SER A 135 0.99 5.46 6.81
C SER A 135 1.82 6.66 7.24
N ASP A 136 2.63 7.22 6.33
CA ASP A 136 3.62 8.23 6.69
C ASP A 136 3.00 9.62 6.85
N TYR A 137 1.92 9.90 6.09
CA TYR A 137 1.28 11.22 6.08
C TYR A 137 -0.12 11.22 6.69
N LEU A 138 -0.58 10.11 7.27
CA LEU A 138 -1.93 9.95 7.84
C LEU A 138 -3.03 10.44 6.88
N GLY A 139 -2.83 10.16 5.59
CA GLY A 139 -3.69 10.65 4.51
C GLY A 139 -5.00 9.88 4.44
N SER A 140 -6.13 10.58 4.37
CA SER A 140 -7.39 9.92 4.02
C SER A 140 -7.33 9.37 2.59
N LEU A 141 -8.08 8.30 2.29
CA LEU A 141 -8.19 7.72 0.94
C LEU A 141 -8.48 8.77 -0.14
N LYS A 142 -9.35 9.76 0.17
CA LYS A 142 -9.66 10.88 -0.75
C LYS A 142 -8.45 11.77 -1.01
N ASN A 143 -7.61 12.01 0.01
CA ASN A 143 -6.40 12.81 -0.14
C ASN A 143 -5.36 12.06 -0.97
N VAL A 144 -5.21 10.75 -0.78
CA VAL A 144 -4.33 9.92 -1.62
C VAL A 144 -4.78 9.96 -3.08
N CYS A 145 -6.08 9.84 -3.37
CA CYS A 145 -6.61 10.00 -4.75
C CYS A 145 -6.24 11.36 -5.36
N LYS A 146 -6.36 12.46 -4.58
CA LYS A 146 -5.95 13.80 -5.04
C LYS A 146 -4.44 13.88 -5.29
N SER A 147 -3.63 13.27 -4.42
CA SER A 147 -2.17 13.22 -4.56
C SER A 147 -1.77 12.45 -5.82
N PHE A 148 -2.36 11.29 -6.09
CA PHE A 148 -2.11 10.55 -7.33
C PHE A 148 -2.45 11.36 -8.58
N LYS A 149 -3.58 12.07 -8.56
CA LYS A 149 -3.94 12.95 -9.68
C LYS A 149 -2.96 14.11 -9.83
N LYS A 150 -2.58 14.74 -8.71
CA LYS A 150 -1.71 15.94 -8.71
C LYS A 150 -0.26 15.62 -9.08
N PHE A 151 0.33 14.58 -8.49
CA PHE A 151 1.77 14.30 -8.64
C PHE A 151 2.08 13.33 -9.79
N PHE A 152 1.19 12.39 -10.07
CA PHE A 152 1.43 11.35 -11.08
C PHE A 152 0.49 11.42 -12.28
N GLY A 153 -0.49 12.33 -12.27
CA GLY A 153 -1.49 12.43 -13.35
C GLY A 153 -2.44 11.21 -13.44
N ILE A 154 -2.45 10.36 -12.39
CA ILE A 154 -3.19 9.10 -12.36
C ILE A 154 -4.49 9.27 -11.60
N THR A 155 -5.62 8.97 -12.23
CA THR A 155 -6.93 8.95 -11.57
C THR A 155 -7.24 7.55 -11.06
N VAL A 156 -7.42 7.42 -9.75
CA VAL A 156 -7.80 6.18 -9.04
C VAL A 156 -9.00 6.49 -8.15
N SER A 157 -9.91 5.53 -7.99
CA SER A 157 -11.00 5.64 -7.02
C SER A 157 -10.49 5.31 -5.61
N HIS A 158 -11.12 5.89 -4.58
CA HIS A 158 -10.82 5.56 -3.19
C HIS A 158 -11.02 4.06 -2.90
N GLN A 159 -12.06 3.44 -3.48
CA GLN A 159 -12.29 2.00 -3.37
C GLN A 159 -11.14 1.15 -3.94
N THR A 160 -10.50 1.61 -5.02
CA THR A 160 -9.34 0.92 -5.59
C THR A 160 -8.15 0.97 -4.62
N ILE A 161 -7.91 2.11 -3.98
CA ILE A 161 -6.83 2.27 -3.00
C ILE A 161 -7.14 1.43 -1.76
N GLU A 162 -8.36 1.49 -1.25
CA GLU A 162 -8.82 0.68 -0.14
C GLU A 162 -8.59 -0.82 -0.39
N ASN A 163 -9.00 -1.32 -1.56
CA ASN A 163 -8.76 -2.72 -1.94
C ASN A 163 -7.26 -3.09 -2.01
N TRP A 164 -6.37 -2.13 -2.30
CA TRP A 164 -4.93 -2.40 -2.28
C TRP A 164 -4.39 -2.56 -0.85
N LEU A 165 -4.93 -1.80 0.09
CA LEU A 165 -4.55 -1.88 1.51
C LEU A 165 -5.01 -3.20 2.14
N PHE A 166 -6.25 -3.63 1.88
CA PHE A 166 -6.77 -4.89 2.43
C PHE A 166 -6.01 -6.14 2.01
N VAL A 167 -5.33 -6.14 0.86
CA VAL A 167 -4.51 -7.28 0.42
C VAL A 167 -3.29 -7.49 1.33
N ASN A 168 -2.86 -6.47 2.05
CA ASN A 168 -1.66 -6.49 2.91
C ASN A 168 -1.96 -6.72 4.39
N GLU A 169 -3.24 -6.82 4.80
CA GLU A 169 -3.62 -7.04 6.22
C GLU A 169 -2.98 -8.29 6.86
N ASN A 170 -2.61 -9.29 6.06
CA ASN A 170 -1.95 -10.50 6.55
C ASN A 170 -0.44 -10.33 6.86
N ILE A 171 0.13 -9.14 6.68
CA ILE A 171 1.57 -8.89 6.86
C ILE A 171 1.87 -8.06 8.11
N LEU A 172 0.85 -7.47 8.73
CA LEU A 172 1.01 -6.67 9.93
C LEU A 172 0.88 -7.54 11.19
N GLU A 173 1.82 -8.45 11.40
CA GLU A 173 2.16 -8.87 12.77
C GLU A 173 2.83 -7.66 13.44
N PHE A 174 2.00 -6.76 13.98
CA PHE A 174 2.51 -5.71 14.86
C PHE A 174 3.04 -6.39 16.12
N ASP A 175 4.31 -6.15 16.43
CA ASP A 175 4.85 -6.44 17.76
C ASP A 175 4.18 -5.50 18.77
N LEU A 176 2.95 -5.85 19.17
CA LEU A 176 2.18 -5.14 20.20
C LEU A 176 2.84 -5.19 21.60
N GLY A 177 3.98 -5.89 21.71
CA GLY A 177 4.71 -6.02 22.97
C GLY A 177 5.36 -4.72 23.45
N ARG A 178 5.47 -3.68 22.62
CA ARG A 178 6.12 -2.40 22.94
C ARG A 178 5.20 -1.20 22.81
N CYS A 179 4.00 -1.26 23.38
CA CYS A 179 3.14 -0.09 23.47
C CYS A 179 3.80 0.99 24.33
N SER A 180 3.74 2.24 23.89
CA SER A 180 4.39 3.40 24.52
C SER A 180 3.86 3.71 25.91
N GLY A 181 2.60 3.36 26.18
CA GLY A 181 1.87 3.74 27.38
C GLY A 181 1.05 5.03 27.21
N TYR A 182 1.20 5.72 26.09
CA TYR A 182 0.37 6.87 25.70
C TYR A 182 -0.61 6.44 24.62
N TYR A 183 -1.89 6.60 24.91
CA TYR A 183 -2.93 6.13 23.99
C TYR A 183 -3.91 7.24 23.62
N VAL A 184 -4.53 7.09 22.45
CA VAL A 184 -5.69 7.86 22.03
C VAL A 184 -6.86 6.90 21.92
N PHE A 185 -7.95 7.20 22.59
CA PHE A 185 -9.18 6.41 22.53
C PHE A 185 -10.29 7.25 21.91
N ASP A 186 -11.00 6.67 20.96
CA ASP A 186 -12.14 7.29 20.29
C ASP A 186 -13.24 6.26 20.03
N VAL A 187 -14.47 6.72 19.99
CA VAL A 187 -15.63 5.90 19.64
C VAL A 187 -16.32 6.48 18.41
N GLU A 188 -16.34 5.71 17.34
CA GLU A 188 -16.99 6.08 16.09
C GLU A 188 -18.38 5.42 15.99
N TRP A 189 -19.39 6.21 15.66
CA TRP A 189 -20.74 5.71 15.39
C TRP A 189 -20.80 5.24 13.95
N ILE A 190 -21.02 3.94 13.76
CA ILE A 190 -21.09 3.30 12.44
C ILE A 190 -22.44 2.65 12.23
N LYS A 191 -22.86 2.53 10.99
CA LYS A 191 -24.13 1.88 10.64
C LYS A 191 -23.86 0.55 9.96
N ILE A 192 -24.28 -0.55 10.62
CA ILE A 192 -24.10 -1.92 10.09
C ILE A 192 -25.50 -2.52 9.91
N ASN A 193 -25.83 -2.96 8.70
CA ASN A 193 -27.13 -3.55 8.35
C ASN A 193 -28.35 -2.68 8.77
N GLY A 194 -28.16 -1.35 8.76
CA GLY A 194 -29.22 -0.43 9.14
C GLY A 194 -29.27 -0.07 10.62
N GLU A 195 -28.56 -0.74 11.50
CA GLU A 195 -28.48 -0.49 12.94
C GLU A 195 -27.24 0.32 13.31
N TRP A 196 -27.38 1.20 14.29
CA TRP A 196 -26.25 1.94 14.84
C TRP A 196 -25.43 1.04 15.76
N LYS A 197 -24.09 1.03 15.54
CA LYS A 197 -23.10 0.32 16.35
C LYS A 197 -21.99 1.30 16.73
N TYR A 198 -21.21 0.96 17.73
CA TYR A 198 -20.18 1.79 18.31
C TYR A 198 -18.82 1.09 18.15
N ARG A 199 -17.98 1.66 17.30
CA ARG A 199 -16.62 1.16 17.08
C ARG A 199 -15.68 1.83 18.07
N HIS A 200 -15.14 1.04 18.99
CA HIS A 200 -14.16 1.48 19.97
C HIS A 200 -12.76 1.24 19.40
N THR A 201 -11.96 2.28 19.30
CA THR A 201 -10.58 2.20 18.77
C THR A 201 -9.60 2.75 19.79
N LEU A 202 -8.58 1.97 20.13
CA LEU A 202 -7.44 2.38 20.94
C LEU A 202 -6.20 2.43 20.09
N LEU A 203 -5.57 3.60 19.98
CA LEU A 203 -4.37 3.86 19.20
C LEU A 203 -3.19 4.15 20.14
N ASP A 204 -2.01 3.61 19.87
CA ASP A 204 -0.78 4.06 20.52
C ASP A 204 -0.33 5.41 19.92
N ALA A 205 -0.25 6.43 20.75
CA ALA A 205 -0.01 7.82 20.32
C ALA A 205 1.40 8.06 19.75
N ILE A 206 2.36 7.21 20.04
CA ILE A 206 3.74 7.35 19.57
C ILE A 206 3.96 6.59 18.26
N SER A 207 3.53 5.33 18.21
CA SER A 207 3.69 4.50 17.01
C SER A 207 2.60 4.72 15.96
N ASN A 208 1.49 5.38 16.32
CA ASN A 208 0.27 5.52 15.53
C ASN A 208 -0.34 4.16 15.11
N CYS A 209 -0.04 3.09 15.86
CA CYS A 209 -0.59 1.78 15.60
C CYS A 209 -1.89 1.56 16.37
N ILE A 210 -2.85 0.88 15.76
CA ILE A 210 -4.07 0.44 16.44
C ILE A 210 -3.68 -0.68 17.42
N VAL A 211 -3.92 -0.45 18.71
CA VAL A 211 -3.67 -1.40 19.80
C VAL A 211 -4.84 -2.37 19.97
N ALA A 212 -6.05 -1.86 19.80
CA ALA A 212 -7.27 -2.64 19.83
C ALA A 212 -8.39 -1.93 19.06
N ASP A 213 -9.28 -2.70 18.46
CA ASP A 213 -10.44 -2.24 17.72
C ASP A 213 -11.58 -3.25 17.90
N ALA A 214 -12.75 -2.80 18.30
CA ALA A 214 -13.91 -3.64 18.52
C ALA A 214 -15.23 -2.89 18.29
N ILE A 215 -16.27 -3.62 17.91
CA ILE A 215 -17.60 -3.06 17.64
C ILE A 215 -18.56 -3.58 18.72
N TYR A 216 -19.31 -2.67 19.32
CA TYR A 216 -20.29 -2.93 20.37
C TYR A 216 -21.67 -2.37 20.00
N ASP A 217 -22.69 -2.88 20.69
CA ASP A 217 -24.07 -2.41 20.55
C ASP A 217 -24.33 -1.13 21.36
N THR A 218 -23.50 -0.86 22.36
CA THR A 218 -23.65 0.27 23.29
C THR A 218 -22.33 1.00 23.50
N GLU A 219 -22.42 2.25 23.94
CA GLU A 219 -21.29 3.11 24.30
C GLU A 219 -21.37 3.51 25.78
N ASP A 220 -21.92 2.65 26.64
CA ASP A 220 -22.02 2.90 28.07
C ASP A 220 -20.68 2.80 28.81
N GLU A 221 -20.65 3.27 30.07
CA GLU A 221 -19.44 3.25 30.89
C GLU A 221 -18.86 1.86 31.08
N THR A 222 -19.72 0.85 31.22
CA THR A 222 -19.32 -0.54 31.48
C THR A 222 -18.65 -1.15 30.26
N THR A 223 -19.18 -0.91 29.08
CA THR A 223 -18.63 -1.35 27.80
C THR A 223 -17.26 -0.71 27.54
N VAL A 224 -17.16 0.60 27.74
CA VAL A 224 -15.91 1.36 27.59
C VAL A 224 -14.84 0.88 28.60
N GLU A 225 -15.21 0.74 29.89
CA GLU A 225 -14.29 0.26 30.92
C GLU A 225 -13.77 -1.13 30.60
N LYS A 226 -14.65 -2.05 30.19
CA LYS A 226 -14.30 -3.41 29.80
C LYS A 226 -13.32 -3.40 28.62
N PHE A 227 -13.64 -2.69 27.53
CA PHE A 227 -12.79 -2.58 26.34
C PHE A 227 -11.39 -2.08 26.70
N LEU A 228 -11.30 -0.95 27.43
CA LEU A 228 -10.02 -0.36 27.79
C LEU A 228 -9.22 -1.26 28.73
N ARG A 229 -9.86 -1.93 29.68
CA ARG A 229 -9.22 -2.87 30.61
C ARG A 229 -8.58 -4.04 29.86
N GLU A 230 -9.35 -4.68 28.95
CA GLU A 230 -8.89 -5.81 28.15
C GLU A 230 -7.78 -5.39 27.17
N SER A 231 -7.96 -4.28 26.47
CA SER A 231 -7.02 -3.76 25.48
C SER A 231 -5.67 -3.34 26.05
N THR A 232 -5.66 -2.92 27.31
CA THR A 232 -4.43 -2.44 27.99
C THR A 232 -3.89 -3.43 29.04
N ALA A 233 -4.43 -4.64 29.11
CA ALA A 233 -3.89 -5.70 29.94
C ALA A 233 -2.42 -5.96 29.57
N ASN A 234 -1.56 -6.02 30.56
CA ASN A 234 -0.12 -6.27 30.41
C ASN A 234 0.65 -5.24 29.53
N LYS A 235 0.10 -4.04 29.34
CA LYS A 235 0.75 -2.96 28.60
C LYS A 235 1.16 -1.81 29.52
N ASN A 236 2.08 -0.98 29.08
CA ASN A 236 2.48 0.23 29.79
C ASN A 236 1.28 1.17 29.96
N LYS A 237 1.15 1.79 31.13
CA LYS A 237 0.03 2.67 31.48
C LYS A 237 0.56 4.03 31.92
N ILE A 238 0.47 5.02 31.01
CA ILE A 238 0.90 6.40 31.31
C ILE A 238 -0.29 7.36 31.16
N ALA A 239 -0.85 7.49 29.97
CA ALA A 239 -1.96 8.41 29.73
C ALA A 239 -2.87 7.93 28.61
N ILE A 240 -4.16 8.28 28.70
CA ILE A 240 -5.14 8.12 27.61
C ILE A 240 -5.74 9.49 27.30
N THR A 241 -5.71 9.84 26.00
CA THR A 241 -6.39 11.01 25.45
C THR A 241 -7.76 10.61 24.92
N THR A 242 -8.82 11.30 25.34
CA THR A 242 -10.18 11.08 24.84
C THR A 242 -10.83 12.39 24.39
N ASP A 243 -12.03 12.33 23.84
CA ASP A 243 -12.88 13.48 23.68
C ASP A 243 -13.35 14.05 25.04
N LEU A 244 -14.34 14.94 25.03
CA LEU A 244 -14.81 15.68 26.22
C LEU A 244 -15.98 15.00 26.95
N ASP A 245 -16.28 13.73 26.66
CA ASP A 245 -17.36 13.03 27.36
C ASP A 245 -16.98 12.81 28.83
N LYS A 246 -17.91 13.21 29.74
CA LYS A 246 -17.69 13.16 31.19
C LYS A 246 -17.45 11.76 31.73
N LYS A 247 -17.97 10.71 31.06
CA LYS A 247 -17.80 9.31 31.50
C LYS A 247 -16.35 8.88 31.60
N TYR A 248 -15.47 9.42 30.76
CA TYR A 248 -14.05 9.06 30.74
C TYR A 248 -13.29 9.55 31.97
N ALA A 249 -13.74 10.65 32.58
CA ALA A 249 -13.09 11.21 33.76
C ALA A 249 -13.14 10.25 34.99
N SER A 250 -14.17 9.38 35.06
CA SER A 250 -14.28 8.35 36.09
C SER A 250 -13.54 7.06 35.73
N ILE A 251 -13.59 6.63 34.47
CA ILE A 251 -13.10 5.33 34.01
C ILE A 251 -11.55 5.32 33.93
N ILE A 252 -10.95 6.31 33.30
CA ILE A 252 -9.55 6.30 32.96
C ILE A 252 -8.62 6.25 34.19
N PRO A 253 -8.83 7.05 35.23
CA PRO A 253 -8.05 6.96 36.45
C PRO A 253 -8.18 5.62 37.18
N LYS A 254 -9.37 5.00 37.18
CA LYS A 254 -9.58 3.66 37.75
C LYS A 254 -8.74 2.58 37.07
N LEU A 255 -8.41 2.75 35.78
CA LEU A 255 -7.56 1.84 35.02
C LEU A 255 -6.07 2.08 35.22
N GLY A 256 -5.69 3.12 36.00
CA GLY A 256 -4.31 3.46 36.30
C GLY A 256 -3.64 4.39 35.30
N PHE A 257 -4.42 5.12 34.48
CA PHE A 257 -3.92 6.10 33.52
C PHE A 257 -4.17 7.54 33.96
N LYS A 258 -3.31 8.45 33.51
CA LYS A 258 -3.63 9.88 33.49
C LYS A 258 -4.61 10.16 32.37
N HIS A 259 -5.66 10.93 32.67
CA HIS A 259 -6.64 11.34 31.67
C HIS A 259 -6.23 12.66 31.01
N GLN A 260 -6.20 12.69 29.68
CA GLN A 260 -5.96 13.88 28.88
C GLN A 260 -7.16 14.15 27.96
N LEU A 261 -7.63 15.39 27.92
CA LEU A 261 -8.67 15.81 27.00
C LEU A 261 -8.09 16.15 25.64
N CYS A 262 -8.76 15.73 24.58
CA CYS A 262 -8.34 15.97 23.20
C CYS A 262 -8.43 17.46 22.86
N ILE A 263 -7.29 18.08 22.56
CA ILE A 263 -7.19 19.50 22.19
C ILE A 263 -8.01 19.83 20.94
N PHE A 264 -8.09 18.89 19.99
CA PHE A 264 -8.88 19.08 18.76
C PHE A 264 -10.38 19.23 19.08
N HIS A 265 -10.94 18.34 19.90
CA HIS A 265 -12.33 18.39 20.32
C HIS A 265 -12.62 19.64 21.17
N THR A 266 -11.71 20.02 22.06
CA THR A 266 -11.79 21.25 22.84
C THR A 266 -11.86 22.48 21.92
N LYS A 267 -10.97 22.60 20.93
CA LYS A 267 -10.98 23.70 19.97
C LYS A 267 -12.23 23.70 19.09
N LYS A 268 -12.72 22.53 18.69
CA LYS A 268 -13.94 22.39 17.89
C LYS A 268 -15.17 22.91 18.66
N ASN A 269 -15.33 22.47 19.92
CA ASN A 269 -16.45 22.89 20.76
C ASN A 269 -16.39 24.38 21.07
N PHE A 270 -15.21 24.93 21.36
CA PHE A 270 -15.02 26.37 21.58
C PHE A 270 -15.44 27.18 20.34
N LYS A 271 -15.03 26.79 19.13
CA LYS A 271 -15.46 27.45 17.90
C LYS A 271 -16.94 27.35 17.64
N GLN A 272 -17.62 26.27 18.04
CA GLN A 272 -19.06 26.11 17.90
C GLN A 272 -19.82 27.02 18.89
N THR A 273 -19.26 27.15 20.10
CA THR A 273 -19.87 28.07 21.12
C THR A 273 -19.78 29.51 20.68
N ILE A 274 -18.60 29.96 20.16
CA ILE A 274 -18.48 31.36 19.67
C ILE A 274 -19.41 31.66 18.48
N LYS A 275 -19.68 30.68 17.62
CA LYS A 275 -20.58 30.87 16.48
C LYS A 275 -22.08 31.03 16.87
N LYS A 276 -22.43 30.72 18.11
CA LYS A 276 -23.80 30.85 18.64
C LYS A 276 -24.05 32.21 19.29
N PHE A 277 -23.01 32.99 19.48
CA PHE A 277 -23.04 34.41 19.89
C PHE A 277 -22.73 35.32 18.71
#